data_026cf20ef29b49c8b24a844f472c0a28
#
_entry.id   026cf20ef29b49c8b24a844f472c0a28
#
_cell.length_a   1.000
_cell.length_b   1.000
_cell.length_c   1.000
_cell.angle_alpha   90.00
_cell.angle_beta   90.00
_cell.angle_gamma   90.00
#
_symmetry.space_group_name_H-M   'P 1'
#
loop_
_entity.id
_entity.type
_entity.pdbx_description
1 polymer ?
#
loop_
_entity_poly.entity_id
_entity_poly.type
_entity_poly.pdbx_seq_one_letter_code
_entity_poly.pdbx_strand_id
1 'polypeptide(L)'
;RINFPAGSVLLLENCAGEGNKLCRTFEEIRDVLQGLDPEQKPHVKVCVDTAHIWGQGDYDLRETKEIDRMFEDFDHYLGIENFYLLHLNDSEVPLGAKKDAHACLGDGHIWKEDFVPLIYLLNKCNEYQIPMVLETHWKDMLTLAQISPLPNKFW
;
A
#
# COMPACT_ATOMS: atom_id res chain seq x y z
N ARG A 1 18.51 -9.78 17.89
CA ARG A 1 17.43 -8.96 18.49
C ARG A 1 17.60 -7.52 18.03
N ILE A 2 16.52 -6.92 17.52
CA ILE A 2 16.48 -5.49 17.20
C ILE A 2 16.02 -4.77 18.47
N ASN A 3 16.81 -3.77 18.93
CA ASN A 3 16.39 -2.88 19.99
C ASN A 3 15.58 -1.72 19.38
N PHE A 4 14.28 -1.71 19.62
CA PHE A 4 13.43 -0.61 19.19
C PHE A 4 13.53 0.55 20.18
N PRO A 5 13.88 1.78 19.74
CA PRO A 5 13.71 2.97 20.57
C PRO A 5 12.24 3.11 21.01
N ALA A 6 12.03 3.71 22.19
CA ALA A 6 10.66 3.91 22.70
C ALA A 6 9.79 4.67 21.67
N GLY A 7 8.65 4.10 21.34
CA GLY A 7 7.70 4.67 20.38
C GLY A 7 8.03 4.48 18.90
N SER A 8 9.14 3.77 18.57
CA SER A 8 9.44 3.44 17.17
C SER A 8 8.69 2.18 16.72
N VAL A 9 8.35 2.17 15.43
CA VAL A 9 7.72 1.05 14.74
C VAL A 9 8.51 0.75 13.47
N LEU A 10 8.77 -0.53 13.21
CA LEU A 10 9.30 -1.01 11.94
C LEU A 10 8.13 -1.35 11.02
N LEU A 11 8.14 -0.84 9.80
CA LEU A 11 7.16 -1.20 8.79
C LEU A 11 7.72 -2.29 7.90
N LEU A 12 7.00 -3.40 7.82
CA LEU A 12 7.26 -4.47 6.85
C LEU A 12 6.43 -4.17 5.61
N GLU A 13 7.11 -4.00 4.47
CA GLU A 13 6.47 -3.62 3.23
C GLU A 13 6.26 -4.85 2.32
N ASN A 14 5.12 -4.87 1.61
CA ASN A 14 4.90 -5.85 0.55
C ASN A 14 5.84 -5.58 -0.65
N CYS A 15 6.12 -6.59 -1.46
CA CYS A 15 6.94 -6.45 -2.66
C CYS A 15 6.18 -6.85 -3.93
N ALA A 16 6.66 -6.38 -5.09
CA ALA A 16 6.05 -6.60 -6.39
C ALA A 16 6.18 -8.04 -6.94
N GLY A 17 6.74 -8.96 -6.16
CA GLY A 17 6.89 -10.36 -6.55
C GLY A 17 8.12 -10.67 -7.40
N GLU A 18 9.13 -9.81 -7.38
CA GLU A 18 10.36 -10.00 -8.12
C GLU A 18 11.24 -11.11 -7.51
N GLY A 19 11.71 -12.02 -8.36
CA GLY A 19 12.68 -13.05 -7.97
C GLY A 19 12.22 -13.87 -6.76
N ASN A 20 13.09 -13.96 -5.73
CA ASN A 20 12.85 -14.70 -4.49
C ASN A 20 12.58 -13.77 -3.29
N LYS A 21 12.11 -12.54 -3.52
CA LYS A 21 11.73 -11.64 -2.43
C LYS A 21 10.58 -12.24 -1.60
N LEU A 22 10.62 -12.04 -0.30
CA LEU A 22 9.52 -12.38 0.62
C LEU A 22 8.51 -11.24 0.70
N CYS A 23 7.38 -11.47 1.37
CA CYS A 23 6.32 -10.48 1.56
C CYS A 23 5.59 -10.10 0.27
N ARG A 24 5.40 -11.05 -0.62
CA ARG A 24 4.66 -10.86 -1.87
C ARG A 24 3.15 -10.80 -1.64
N THR A 25 2.65 -11.58 -0.69
CA THR A 25 1.23 -11.69 -0.34
C THR A 25 1.01 -11.39 1.14
N PHE A 26 -0.21 -11.06 1.53
CA PHE A 26 -0.55 -10.84 2.95
C PHE A 26 -0.36 -12.10 3.80
N GLU A 27 -0.51 -13.28 3.21
CA GLU A 27 -0.21 -14.55 3.89
C GLU A 27 1.28 -14.69 4.20
N GLU A 28 2.16 -14.36 3.24
CA GLU A 28 3.61 -14.39 3.47
C GLU A 28 4.01 -13.37 4.56
N ILE A 29 3.40 -12.17 4.55
CA ILE A 29 3.62 -11.16 5.61
C ILE A 29 3.18 -11.68 6.96
N ARG A 30 1.97 -12.30 7.05
CA ARG A 30 1.48 -12.95 8.27
C ARG A 30 2.50 -13.98 8.79
N ASP A 31 3.01 -14.83 7.92
CA ASP A 31 3.93 -15.89 8.31
C ASP A 31 5.26 -15.31 8.85
N VAL A 32 5.75 -14.21 8.25
CA VAL A 32 6.90 -13.47 8.78
C VAL A 32 6.60 -12.88 10.16
N LEU A 33 5.45 -12.22 10.32
CA LEU A 33 5.05 -11.63 11.61
C LEU A 33 4.84 -12.70 12.69
N GLN A 34 4.30 -13.85 12.32
CA GLN A 34 4.13 -14.96 13.27
C GLN A 34 5.46 -15.53 13.76
N GLY A 35 6.49 -15.51 12.92
CA GLY A 35 7.85 -15.94 13.26
C GLY A 35 8.62 -15.00 14.18
N LEU A 36 8.14 -13.78 14.44
CA LEU A 36 8.80 -12.83 15.35
C LEU A 36 8.65 -13.25 16.81
N ASP A 37 9.66 -12.90 17.62
CA ASP A 37 9.56 -13.01 19.07
C ASP A 37 8.36 -12.19 19.61
N PRO A 38 7.65 -12.66 20.66
CA PRO A 38 6.49 -11.95 21.21
C PRO A 38 6.78 -10.50 21.63
N GLU A 39 8.02 -10.22 22.06
CA GLU A 39 8.47 -8.87 22.43
C GLU A 39 8.64 -7.94 21.23
N GLN A 40 8.85 -8.48 20.02
CA GLN A 40 9.08 -7.72 18.78
C GLN A 40 7.77 -7.42 18.03
N LYS A 41 6.79 -8.32 18.11
CA LYS A 41 5.51 -8.22 17.38
C LYS A 41 4.81 -6.86 17.53
N PRO A 42 4.70 -6.26 18.73
CA PRO A 42 4.04 -4.96 18.90
C PRO A 42 4.73 -3.79 18.17
N HIS A 43 6.02 -3.96 17.84
CA HIS A 43 6.84 -2.95 17.18
C HIS A 43 6.92 -3.10 15.66
N VAL A 44 6.28 -4.13 15.10
CA VAL A 44 6.29 -4.37 13.65
C VAL A 44 4.87 -4.21 13.12
N LYS A 45 4.72 -3.35 12.14
CA LYS A 45 3.47 -3.06 11.43
C LYS A 45 3.69 -3.23 9.94
N VAL A 46 2.68 -2.95 9.13
CA VAL A 46 2.73 -3.19 7.69
C VAL A 46 2.57 -1.88 6.93
N CYS A 47 3.41 -1.72 5.93
CA CYS A 47 3.25 -0.77 4.84
C CYS A 47 2.76 -1.51 3.61
N VAL A 48 1.75 -0.99 2.94
CA VAL A 48 1.30 -1.51 1.64
C VAL A 48 1.66 -0.51 0.55
N ASP A 49 2.33 -0.98 -0.50
CA ASP A 49 2.61 -0.20 -1.70
C ASP A 49 1.68 -0.62 -2.83
N THR A 50 0.99 0.36 -3.44
CA THR A 50 0.01 0.11 -4.51
C THR A 50 0.64 -0.37 -5.80
N ALA A 51 1.84 0.14 -6.17
CA ALA A 51 2.55 -0.35 -7.34
C ALA A 51 3.07 -1.78 -7.14
N HIS A 52 3.42 -2.15 -5.90
CA HIS A 52 3.81 -3.52 -5.55
C HIS A 52 2.62 -4.49 -5.59
N ILE A 53 1.46 -4.10 -5.04
CA ILE A 53 0.20 -4.88 -5.16
C ILE A 53 -0.13 -5.13 -6.64
N TRP A 54 -0.06 -4.08 -7.45
CA TRP A 54 -0.27 -4.15 -8.89
C TRP A 54 0.77 -5.04 -9.58
N GLY A 55 2.07 -4.86 -9.28
CA GLY A 55 3.17 -5.65 -9.82
C GLY A 55 3.03 -7.12 -9.47
N GLN A 56 2.59 -7.46 -8.26
CA GLN A 56 2.28 -8.83 -7.83
C GLN A 56 1.10 -9.41 -8.62
N GLY A 57 0.07 -8.62 -8.91
CA GLY A 57 -1.03 -8.99 -9.80
C GLY A 57 -2.22 -9.67 -9.13
N ASP A 58 -2.27 -9.66 -7.80
CA ASP A 58 -3.36 -10.30 -7.06
C ASP A 58 -4.63 -9.44 -7.02
N TYR A 59 -4.48 -8.10 -7.15
CA TYR A 59 -5.58 -7.13 -7.09
C TYR A 59 -5.48 -6.13 -8.24
N ASP A 60 -6.55 -6.02 -9.03
CA ASP A 60 -6.68 -4.98 -10.06
C ASP A 60 -7.21 -3.69 -9.44
N LEU A 61 -6.30 -2.79 -9.05
CA LEU A 61 -6.64 -1.53 -8.37
C LEU A 61 -7.41 -0.52 -9.25
N ARG A 62 -7.75 -0.86 -10.49
CA ARG A 62 -8.68 -0.10 -11.34
C ARG A 62 -10.15 -0.41 -11.00
N GLU A 63 -10.39 -1.44 -10.21
CA GLU A 63 -11.73 -1.91 -9.86
C GLU A 63 -11.98 -1.71 -8.36
N THR A 64 -13.00 -0.93 -7.99
CA THR A 64 -13.32 -0.65 -6.57
C THR A 64 -13.59 -1.91 -5.76
N LYS A 65 -14.21 -2.94 -6.36
CA LYS A 65 -14.43 -4.24 -5.72
C LYS A 65 -13.12 -4.98 -5.38
N GLU A 66 -12.07 -4.79 -6.18
CA GLU A 66 -10.76 -5.39 -5.92
C GLU A 66 -10.00 -4.62 -4.82
N ILE A 67 -10.25 -3.30 -4.72
CA ILE A 67 -9.79 -2.50 -3.58
C ILE A 67 -10.47 -2.98 -2.30
N ASP A 68 -11.81 -3.20 -2.30
CA ASP A 68 -12.51 -3.77 -1.14
C ASP A 68 -11.94 -5.13 -0.76
N ARG A 69 -11.75 -6.04 -1.74
CA ARG A 69 -11.16 -7.36 -1.52
C ARG A 69 -9.76 -7.26 -0.91
N MET A 70 -8.94 -6.33 -1.37
CA MET A 70 -7.60 -6.08 -0.81
C MET A 70 -7.68 -5.72 0.68
N PHE A 71 -8.60 -4.83 1.08
CA PHE A 71 -8.78 -4.45 2.48
C PHE A 71 -9.35 -5.60 3.32
N GLU A 72 -10.30 -6.37 2.80
CA GLU A 72 -10.88 -7.54 3.45
C GLU A 72 -9.83 -8.64 3.68
N ASP A 73 -9.02 -8.95 2.67
CA ASP A 73 -7.93 -9.91 2.76
C ASP A 73 -6.84 -9.42 3.72
N PHE A 74 -6.50 -8.12 3.68
CA PHE A 74 -5.56 -7.55 4.65
C PHE A 74 -6.06 -7.73 6.08
N ASP A 75 -7.32 -7.36 6.36
CA ASP A 75 -7.92 -7.52 7.69
C ASP A 75 -7.96 -8.99 8.12
N HIS A 76 -8.35 -9.89 7.21
CA HIS A 76 -8.41 -11.33 7.48
C HIS A 76 -7.05 -11.93 7.89
N TYR A 77 -5.97 -11.59 7.18
CA TYR A 77 -4.65 -12.19 7.41
C TYR A 77 -3.84 -11.48 8.49
N LEU A 78 -3.99 -10.17 8.63
CA LEU A 78 -3.08 -9.32 9.38
C LEU A 78 -3.75 -8.50 10.49
N GLY A 79 -5.07 -8.26 10.38
CA GLY A 79 -5.80 -7.30 11.20
C GLY A 79 -5.59 -5.85 10.71
N ILE A 80 -6.69 -5.12 10.52
CA ILE A 80 -6.64 -3.76 9.95
C ILE A 80 -5.80 -2.78 10.78
N GLU A 81 -5.70 -2.98 12.09
CA GLU A 81 -4.88 -2.19 13.01
C GLU A 81 -3.36 -2.31 12.75
N ASN A 82 -2.96 -3.24 11.90
CA ASN A 82 -1.57 -3.41 11.47
C ASN A 82 -1.27 -2.73 10.13
N PHE A 83 -2.28 -2.17 9.44
CA PHE A 83 -2.11 -1.38 8.24
C PHE A 83 -1.71 0.05 8.63
N TYR A 84 -0.42 0.33 8.66
CA TYR A 84 0.12 1.52 9.31
C TYR A 84 0.49 2.62 8.33
N LEU A 85 0.75 2.27 7.07
CA LEU A 85 1.15 3.20 6.02
C LEU A 85 0.75 2.66 4.65
N LEU A 86 0.28 3.52 3.76
CA LEU A 86 0.17 3.24 2.33
C LEU A 86 1.22 4.04 1.56
N HIS A 87 2.06 3.37 0.76
CA HIS A 87 2.80 4.00 -0.31
C HIS A 87 1.88 4.11 -1.53
N LEU A 88 1.55 5.33 -1.90
CA LEU A 88 0.59 5.62 -2.96
C LEU A 88 1.33 5.92 -4.26
N ASN A 89 1.55 4.89 -5.06
CA ASN A 89 2.30 4.95 -6.31
C ASN A 89 1.48 4.36 -7.46
N ASP A 90 1.51 5.00 -8.63
CA ASP A 90 1.10 4.37 -9.88
C ASP A 90 2.24 3.48 -10.41
N SER A 91 2.02 2.69 -11.44
CA SER A 91 3.01 1.73 -11.93
C SER A 91 3.33 1.93 -13.42
N GLU A 92 4.63 1.92 -13.76
CA GLU A 92 5.09 1.94 -15.15
C GLU A 92 4.85 0.64 -15.91
N VAL A 93 4.53 -0.45 -15.20
CA VAL A 93 4.40 -1.79 -15.79
C VAL A 93 2.97 -2.31 -15.71
N PRO A 94 2.55 -3.22 -16.58
CA PRO A 94 1.22 -3.81 -16.55
C PRO A 94 1.01 -4.71 -15.31
N LEU A 95 -0.26 -4.97 -15.01
CA LEU A 95 -0.69 -5.85 -13.92
C LEU A 95 0.03 -7.21 -13.97
N GLY A 96 0.59 -7.62 -12.84
CA GLY A 96 1.24 -8.92 -12.70
C GLY A 96 2.62 -9.02 -13.33
N ALA A 97 3.25 -7.90 -13.68
CA ALA A 97 4.57 -7.89 -14.32
C ALA A 97 5.71 -8.37 -13.43
N LYS A 98 5.48 -8.54 -12.13
CA LYS A 98 6.48 -8.95 -11.14
C LYS A 98 7.70 -8.03 -11.15
N LYS A 99 7.44 -6.73 -11.25
CA LYS A 99 8.47 -5.69 -11.34
C LYS A 99 8.06 -4.48 -10.52
N ASP A 100 8.98 -4.00 -9.71
CA ASP A 100 8.89 -2.75 -8.98
C ASP A 100 9.30 -1.59 -9.92
N ALA A 101 8.31 -0.75 -10.30
CA ALA A 101 8.53 0.39 -11.17
C ALA A 101 7.40 1.41 -10.97
N HIS A 102 7.73 2.51 -10.29
CA HIS A 102 6.79 3.55 -9.92
C HIS A 102 6.60 4.58 -11.03
N ALA A 103 5.35 4.98 -11.25
CA ALA A 103 4.98 6.12 -12.09
C ALA A 103 4.28 7.19 -11.23
N CYS A 104 4.25 8.42 -11.70
CA CYS A 104 3.38 9.43 -11.12
C CYS A 104 1.91 9.06 -11.29
N LEU A 105 1.07 9.49 -10.36
CA LEU A 105 -0.37 9.23 -10.36
C LEU A 105 -1.02 9.68 -11.67
N GLY A 106 -1.62 8.74 -12.40
CA GLY A 106 -2.25 8.95 -13.68
C GLY A 106 -1.30 8.93 -14.89
N ASP A 107 -0.01 8.71 -14.70
CA ASP A 107 0.94 8.52 -15.81
C ASP A 107 1.24 7.02 -16.04
N GLY A 108 0.86 6.15 -15.09
CA GLY A 108 1.14 4.72 -15.12
C GLY A 108 0.00 3.87 -15.70
N HIS A 109 -0.04 2.61 -15.30
CA HIS A 109 -1.00 1.63 -15.77
C HIS A 109 -2.22 1.45 -14.84
N ILE A 110 -2.18 2.01 -13.62
CA ILE A 110 -3.26 1.80 -12.65
C ILE A 110 -4.37 2.82 -12.88
N TRP A 111 -4.06 4.12 -12.85
CA TRP A 111 -5.09 5.18 -12.82
C TRP A 111 -5.05 6.14 -14.01
N LYS A 112 -4.32 5.81 -15.08
CA LYS A 112 -4.20 6.66 -16.27
C LYS A 112 -5.53 7.00 -16.91
N GLU A 113 -6.44 6.04 -16.98
CA GLU A 113 -7.71 6.18 -17.71
C GLU A 113 -8.85 6.69 -16.80
N ASP A 114 -8.78 6.40 -15.49
CA ASP A 114 -9.84 6.72 -14.56
C ASP A 114 -9.31 6.92 -13.12
N PHE A 115 -9.61 8.06 -12.52
CA PHE A 115 -9.30 8.37 -11.13
C PHE A 115 -10.36 7.94 -10.12
N VAL A 116 -11.52 7.43 -10.56
CA VAL A 116 -12.58 7.00 -9.63
C VAL A 116 -12.09 5.93 -8.65
N PRO A 117 -11.35 4.87 -9.07
CA PRO A 117 -10.81 3.89 -8.13
C PRO A 117 -9.76 4.49 -7.18
N LEU A 118 -8.94 5.45 -7.65
CA LEU A 118 -7.99 6.14 -6.77
C LEU A 118 -8.73 6.94 -5.69
N ILE A 119 -9.75 7.72 -6.07
CA ILE A 119 -10.58 8.47 -5.10
C ILE A 119 -11.24 7.52 -4.11
N TYR A 120 -11.70 6.36 -4.56
CA TYR A 120 -12.25 5.31 -3.71
C TYR A 120 -11.23 4.81 -2.68
N LEU A 121 -10.01 4.51 -3.12
CA LEU A 121 -8.90 4.10 -2.25
C LEU A 121 -8.56 5.17 -1.21
N LEU A 122 -8.48 6.45 -1.63
CA LEU A 122 -8.24 7.57 -0.71
C LEU A 122 -9.30 7.67 0.38
N ASN A 123 -10.58 7.46 0.02
CA ASN A 123 -11.67 7.46 0.99
C ASN A 123 -11.58 6.29 1.98
N LYS A 124 -11.21 5.09 1.51
CA LYS A 124 -10.96 3.93 2.37
C LYS A 124 -9.82 4.19 3.36
N CYS A 125 -8.70 4.72 2.88
CA CYS A 125 -7.58 5.07 3.76
C CYS A 125 -7.98 6.13 4.80
N ASN A 126 -8.78 7.12 4.41
CA ASN A 126 -9.30 8.13 5.35
C ASN A 126 -10.24 7.52 6.39
N GLU A 127 -11.12 6.58 5.99
CA GLU A 127 -12.04 5.87 6.89
C GLU A 127 -11.27 5.11 7.98
N TYR A 128 -10.23 4.38 7.59
CA TYR A 128 -9.38 3.61 8.51
C TYR A 128 -8.22 4.43 9.12
N GLN A 129 -8.14 5.74 8.81
CA GLN A 129 -7.08 6.64 9.30
C GLN A 129 -5.67 6.16 8.94
N ILE A 130 -5.51 5.56 7.76
CA ILE A 130 -4.23 5.09 7.24
C ILE A 130 -3.52 6.28 6.58
N PRO A 131 -2.33 6.71 7.07
CA PRO A 131 -1.54 7.72 6.42
C PRO A 131 -1.00 7.23 5.08
N MET A 132 -0.80 8.18 4.15
CA MET A 132 -0.31 7.89 2.80
C MET A 132 0.95 8.69 2.49
N VAL A 133 1.89 8.08 1.79
CA VAL A 133 3.14 8.70 1.33
C VAL A 133 3.30 8.47 -0.16
N LEU A 134 3.72 9.51 -0.86
CA LEU A 134 4.11 9.47 -2.27
C LEU A 134 5.64 9.29 -2.35
N GLU A 135 6.10 8.41 -3.21
CA GLU A 135 7.53 8.16 -3.41
C GLU A 135 8.01 8.65 -4.79
N THR A 136 7.15 9.35 -5.50
CA THR A 136 7.38 9.88 -6.84
C THR A 136 7.58 11.40 -6.82
N HIS A 137 7.43 12.05 -7.95
CA HIS A 137 7.70 13.47 -8.12
C HIS A 137 6.60 14.34 -7.48
N TRP A 138 6.93 15.59 -7.06
CA TRP A 138 6.00 16.59 -6.51
C TRP A 138 4.73 16.82 -7.37
N LYS A 139 4.73 16.42 -8.64
CA LYS A 139 3.58 16.44 -9.55
C LYS A 139 2.37 15.71 -8.94
N ASP A 140 2.60 14.65 -8.19
CA ASP A 140 1.52 13.86 -7.58
C ASP A 140 0.74 14.65 -6.53
N MET A 141 1.40 15.58 -5.86
CA MET A 141 0.71 16.50 -4.94
C MET A 141 -0.30 17.38 -5.68
N LEU A 142 0.02 17.83 -6.90
CA LEU A 142 -0.91 18.59 -7.73
C LEU A 142 -2.08 17.73 -8.21
N THR A 143 -1.80 16.49 -8.63
CA THR A 143 -2.83 15.54 -9.02
C THR A 143 -3.80 15.29 -7.86
N LEU A 144 -3.28 14.99 -6.66
CA LEU A 144 -4.10 14.78 -5.46
C LEU A 144 -4.91 16.03 -5.09
N ALA A 145 -4.34 17.23 -5.18
CA ALA A 145 -5.06 18.47 -4.89
C ALA A 145 -6.26 18.70 -5.83
N GLN A 146 -6.21 18.18 -7.05
CA GLN A 146 -7.30 18.29 -8.03
C GLN A 146 -8.40 17.25 -7.83
N ILE A 147 -8.05 16.02 -7.43
CA ILE A 147 -8.99 14.90 -7.36
C ILE A 147 -9.45 14.57 -5.94
N SER A 148 -8.72 15.02 -4.91
CA SER A 148 -8.97 14.62 -3.53
C SER A 148 -10.28 15.20 -3.01
N PRO A 149 -11.18 14.37 -2.46
CA PRO A 149 -12.34 14.84 -1.71
C PRO A 149 -11.98 15.38 -0.31
N LEU A 150 -10.70 15.27 0.08
CA LEU A 150 -10.24 15.68 1.41
C LEU A 150 -10.28 17.21 1.54
N PRO A 151 -10.79 17.74 2.66
CA PRO A 151 -10.79 19.19 2.90
C PRO A 151 -9.34 19.70 2.94
N ASN A 152 -9.10 20.90 2.38
CA ASN A 152 -7.80 21.60 2.27
C ASN A 152 -7.03 21.80 3.61
N LYS A 153 -7.29 21.00 4.62
CA LYS A 153 -6.66 21.07 5.95
C LYS A 153 -5.44 20.15 6.13
N PHE A 154 -5.09 19.38 5.11
CA PHE A 154 -4.00 18.38 5.16
C PHE A 154 -2.83 18.72 4.22
N TRP A 155 -2.82 19.92 3.63
CA TRP A 155 -1.74 20.40 2.76
C TRP A 155 -1.05 21.64 3.34
#